data_1b76e4ddfe3b07d4941688c9cc7bad46
#
_entry.id   1b76e4ddfe3b07d4941688c9cc7bad46
#
_cell.length_a   1.000
_cell.length_b   1.000
_cell.length_c   1.000
_cell.angle_alpha   90.00
_cell.angle_beta   90.00
_cell.angle_gamma   90.00
#
_symmetry.space_group_name_H-M   'P 1'
#
loop_
_entity.id
_entity.type
_entity.pdbx_description
1 polymer ?
#
loop_
_entity_poly.entity_id
_entity_poly.type
_entity_poly.pdbx_seq_one_letter_code
_entity_poly.pdbx_strand_id
1 'polypeptide(L)'
;MFLVWIVILTVVTSMSTLIFGFAAGLDGFSVNLFAKSFAQLLYANVLLFLTFSPFVFISLFITNMVPAMVGGAGLSLVNLLVYGQNWAPFVPWVCPYLIASGEIAEYSTSITVSYGIILATFVIGLVISYIYFTKTDVAL
;
A
#
# COMPACT_ATOMS: atom_id res chain seq x y z
N MET A 1 12.05 8.75 -7.33
CA MET A 1 11.11 8.69 -8.46
C MET A 1 9.75 8.08 -8.07
N PHE A 2 9.69 6.92 -7.40
CA PHE A 2 8.44 6.28 -6.99
C PHE A 2 7.54 7.14 -6.07
N LEU A 3 8.10 7.83 -5.08
CA LEU A 3 7.32 8.71 -4.19
C LEU A 3 6.60 9.82 -4.96
N VAL A 4 7.22 10.36 -6.00
CA VAL A 4 6.59 11.37 -6.86
C VAL A 4 5.37 10.79 -7.58
N TRP A 5 5.48 9.58 -8.10
CA TRP A 5 4.35 8.88 -8.74
C TRP A 5 3.22 8.58 -7.77
N ILE A 6 3.53 8.19 -6.53
CA ILE A 6 2.51 7.98 -5.48
C ILE A 6 1.75 9.28 -5.22
N VAL A 7 2.45 10.40 -5.07
CA VAL A 7 1.81 11.71 -4.84
C VAL A 7 0.93 12.08 -6.05
N ILE A 8 1.44 11.94 -7.28
CA ILE A 8 0.67 12.24 -8.50
C ILE A 8 -0.60 11.39 -8.56
N LEU A 9 -0.49 10.07 -8.36
CA LEU A 9 -1.64 9.16 -8.37
C LEU A 9 -2.64 9.51 -7.26
N THR A 10 -2.16 9.85 -6.06
CA THR A 10 -3.02 10.28 -4.95
C THR A 10 -3.79 11.56 -5.29
N VAL A 11 -3.12 12.53 -5.91
CA VAL A 11 -3.77 13.77 -6.35
C VAL A 11 -4.80 13.48 -7.45
N VAL A 12 -4.44 12.70 -8.46
CA VAL A 12 -5.34 12.37 -9.58
C VAL A 12 -6.58 11.61 -9.08
N THR A 13 -6.42 10.60 -8.22
CA THR A 13 -7.55 9.86 -7.66
C THR A 13 -8.45 10.75 -6.81
N SER A 14 -7.87 11.61 -5.96
CA SER A 14 -8.64 12.54 -5.14
C SER A 14 -9.42 13.56 -5.97
N MET A 15 -8.81 14.11 -7.02
CA MET A 15 -9.48 15.02 -7.93
C MET A 15 -10.60 14.34 -8.72
N SER A 16 -10.37 13.12 -9.20
CA SER A 16 -11.40 12.31 -9.89
C SER A 16 -12.59 12.03 -8.98
N THR A 17 -12.34 11.69 -7.72
CA THR A 17 -13.40 11.45 -6.73
C THR A 17 -14.21 12.71 -6.45
N LEU A 18 -13.57 13.87 -6.35
CA LEU A 18 -14.26 15.16 -6.21
C LEU A 18 -15.14 15.49 -7.41
N ILE A 19 -14.60 15.38 -8.62
CA ILE A 19 -15.35 15.66 -9.86
C ILE A 19 -16.58 14.75 -9.95
N PHE A 20 -16.39 13.46 -9.64
CA PHE A 20 -17.50 12.50 -9.63
C PHE A 20 -18.53 12.83 -8.55
N GLY A 21 -18.11 13.20 -7.33
CA GLY A 21 -18.99 13.60 -6.25
C GLY A 21 -19.86 14.81 -6.60
N PHE A 22 -19.27 15.84 -7.24
CA PHE A 22 -20.02 16.99 -7.74
C PHE A 22 -20.98 16.62 -8.87
N ALA A 23 -20.55 15.78 -9.82
CA ALA A 23 -21.39 15.33 -10.93
C ALA A 23 -22.58 14.46 -10.45
N ALA A 24 -22.38 13.68 -9.38
CA ALA A 24 -23.43 12.87 -8.77
C ALA A 24 -24.37 13.67 -7.84
N GLY A 25 -24.14 14.98 -7.66
CA GLY A 25 -24.99 15.83 -6.82
C GLY A 25 -24.91 15.50 -5.34
N LEU A 26 -23.75 15.02 -4.85
CA LEU A 26 -23.54 14.75 -3.45
C LEU A 26 -23.36 16.05 -2.68
N ASP A 27 -24.37 16.40 -1.89
CA ASP A 27 -24.34 17.55 -0.98
C ASP A 27 -23.50 17.26 0.26
N GLY A 28 -22.88 18.28 0.86
CA GLY A 28 -22.12 18.16 2.11
C GLY A 28 -20.60 18.19 1.96
N PHE A 29 -20.09 18.70 0.82
CA PHE A 29 -18.66 18.92 0.65
C PHE A 29 -18.14 19.92 1.69
N SER A 30 -17.14 19.49 2.46
CA SER A 30 -16.42 20.33 3.42
C SER A 30 -14.93 20.22 3.13
N VAL A 31 -14.26 21.37 3.00
CA VAL A 31 -12.82 21.43 2.77
C VAL A 31 -12.04 20.71 3.86
N ASN A 32 -12.52 20.78 5.10
CA ASN A 32 -11.90 20.08 6.24
C ASN A 32 -12.01 18.56 6.11
N LEU A 33 -13.17 18.06 5.70
CA LEU A 33 -13.38 16.63 5.44
C LEU A 33 -12.49 16.13 4.31
N PHE A 34 -12.40 16.91 3.23
CA PHE A 34 -11.52 16.59 2.11
C PHE A 34 -10.05 16.56 2.51
N ALA A 35 -9.57 17.57 3.24
CA ALA A 35 -8.19 17.61 3.71
C ALA A 35 -7.85 16.40 4.62
N LYS A 36 -8.77 16.01 5.49
CA LYS A 36 -8.62 14.83 6.34
C LYS A 36 -8.55 13.54 5.51
N SER A 37 -9.47 13.34 4.58
CA SER A 37 -9.50 12.16 3.71
C SER A 37 -8.27 12.09 2.79
N PHE A 38 -7.82 13.24 2.27
CA PHE A 38 -6.60 13.31 1.48
C PHE A 38 -5.36 12.93 2.28
N ALA A 39 -5.24 13.43 3.52
CA ALA A 39 -4.14 13.07 4.41
C ALA A 39 -4.15 11.57 4.76
N GLN A 40 -5.32 11.00 5.03
CA GLN A 40 -5.48 9.56 5.28
C GLN A 40 -5.07 8.73 4.07
N LEU A 41 -5.48 9.13 2.86
CA LEU A 41 -5.13 8.44 1.62
C LEU A 41 -3.63 8.51 1.35
N LEU A 42 -3.02 9.67 1.56
CA LEU A 42 -1.58 9.86 1.41
C LEU A 42 -0.80 9.01 2.42
N TYR A 43 -1.26 8.97 3.65
CA TYR A 43 -0.68 8.14 4.70
C TYR A 43 -0.78 6.64 4.36
N ALA A 44 -1.95 6.17 3.92
CA ALA A 44 -2.13 4.79 3.47
C ALA A 44 -1.17 4.43 2.33
N ASN A 45 -1.01 5.32 1.35
CA ASN A 45 -0.11 5.10 0.22
C ASN A 45 1.37 5.04 0.62
N VAL A 46 1.80 5.85 1.60
CA VAL A 46 3.16 5.77 2.15
C VAL A 46 3.38 4.43 2.86
N LEU A 47 2.44 3.99 3.69
CA LEU A 47 2.53 2.68 4.34
C LEU A 47 2.51 1.53 3.33
N LEU A 48 1.66 1.62 2.31
CA LEU A 48 1.58 0.64 1.24
C LEU A 48 2.90 0.55 0.47
N PHE A 49 3.56 1.69 0.21
CA PHE A 49 4.87 1.71 -0.43
C PHE A 49 5.91 0.89 0.35
N LEU A 50 5.90 0.94 1.67
CA LEU A 50 6.79 0.12 2.50
C LEU A 50 6.54 -1.37 2.30
N THR A 51 5.28 -1.78 2.14
CA THR A 51 4.93 -3.20 1.93
C THR A 51 5.26 -3.72 0.53
N PHE A 52 5.57 -2.83 -0.43
CA PHE A 52 5.97 -3.22 -1.79
C PHE A 52 7.45 -3.61 -1.92
N SER A 53 8.26 -3.48 -0.88
CA SER A 53 9.70 -3.82 -0.94
C SER A 53 10.00 -5.24 -1.43
N PRO A 54 9.22 -6.31 -1.11
CA PRO A 54 9.45 -7.64 -1.68
C PRO A 54 9.24 -7.71 -3.19
N PHE A 55 8.37 -6.84 -3.75
CA PHE A 55 8.14 -6.80 -5.21
C PHE A 55 9.32 -6.18 -5.97
N VAL A 56 10.07 -5.30 -5.33
CA VAL A 56 11.34 -4.80 -5.88
C VAL A 56 12.30 -5.97 -6.10
N PHE A 57 12.40 -6.88 -5.12
CA PHE A 57 13.20 -8.10 -5.28
C PHE A 57 12.70 -8.97 -6.44
N ILE A 58 11.39 -9.22 -6.53
CA ILE A 58 10.81 -10.02 -7.61
C ILE A 58 11.12 -9.40 -8.97
N SER A 59 11.03 -8.08 -9.10
CA SER A 59 11.32 -7.37 -10.35
C SER A 59 12.81 -7.39 -10.73
N LEU A 60 13.71 -7.50 -9.75
CA LEU A 60 15.15 -7.64 -9.97
C LEU A 60 15.53 -9.08 -10.35
N PHE A 61 14.87 -10.07 -9.73
CA PHE A 61 15.11 -11.49 -9.98
C PHE A 61 14.58 -11.93 -11.35
N ILE A 62 13.41 -11.42 -11.73
CA ILE A 62 12.75 -11.76 -12.99
C ILE A 62 12.92 -10.56 -13.93
N THR A 63 13.73 -10.72 -14.96
CA THR A 63 14.00 -9.68 -15.99
C THR A 63 12.76 -9.23 -16.77
N ASN A 64 11.59 -9.80 -16.45
CA ASN A 64 10.31 -9.49 -17.07
C ASN A 64 9.38 -8.79 -16.08
N MET A 65 8.78 -7.66 -16.46
CA MET A 65 7.84 -6.90 -15.63
C MET A 65 6.48 -7.60 -15.40
N VAL A 66 6.10 -8.53 -16.27
CA VAL A 66 4.78 -9.16 -16.24
C VAL A 66 4.49 -9.88 -14.92
N PRO A 67 5.40 -10.70 -14.34
CA PRO A 67 5.13 -11.35 -13.05
C PRO A 67 4.92 -10.38 -11.89
N ALA A 68 5.65 -9.25 -11.88
CA ALA A 68 5.47 -8.23 -10.84
C ALA A 68 4.10 -7.54 -10.97
N MET A 69 3.65 -7.26 -12.20
CA MET A 69 2.33 -6.69 -12.47
C MET A 69 1.20 -7.66 -12.10
N VAL A 70 1.31 -8.93 -12.50
CA VAL A 70 0.32 -9.97 -12.16
C VAL A 70 0.28 -10.20 -10.65
N GLY A 71 1.44 -10.21 -9.98
CA GLY A 71 1.54 -10.31 -8.54
C GLY A 71 0.83 -9.14 -7.83
N GLY A 72 1.06 -7.90 -8.28
CA GLY A 72 0.39 -6.72 -7.74
C GLY A 72 -1.13 -6.74 -7.93
N ALA A 73 -1.61 -7.12 -9.11
CA ALA A 73 -3.03 -7.28 -9.39
C ALA A 73 -3.64 -8.41 -8.52
N GLY A 74 -2.94 -9.53 -8.40
CA GLY A 74 -3.37 -10.65 -7.54
C GLY A 74 -3.51 -10.25 -6.07
N LEU A 75 -2.57 -9.45 -5.56
CA LEU A 75 -2.66 -8.91 -4.19
C LEU A 75 -3.86 -7.98 -3.99
N SER A 76 -4.21 -7.19 -4.98
CA SER A 76 -5.41 -6.34 -4.89
C SER A 76 -6.68 -7.18 -4.73
N LEU A 77 -6.78 -8.33 -5.42
CA LEU A 77 -7.88 -9.28 -5.24
C LEU A 77 -7.84 -9.95 -3.86
N VAL A 78 -6.65 -10.33 -3.38
CA VAL A 78 -6.49 -10.90 -2.03
C VAL A 78 -6.94 -9.89 -0.97
N ASN A 79 -6.61 -8.61 -1.12
CA ASN A 79 -7.06 -7.56 -0.21
C ASN A 79 -8.59 -7.50 -0.11
N LEU A 80 -9.30 -7.59 -1.24
CA LEU A 80 -10.77 -7.61 -1.24
C LEU A 80 -11.35 -8.83 -0.52
N LEU A 81 -10.73 -10.00 -0.65
CA LEU A 81 -11.18 -11.24 -0.01
C LEU A 81 -10.87 -11.29 1.49
N VAL A 82 -9.76 -10.68 1.90
CA VAL A 82 -9.29 -10.69 3.28
C VAL A 82 -9.94 -9.59 4.12
N TYR A 83 -10.32 -8.49 3.48
CA TYR A 83 -10.99 -7.38 4.14
C TYR A 83 -12.26 -7.86 4.85
N GLY A 84 -12.42 -7.48 6.12
CA GLY A 84 -13.53 -7.92 6.98
C GLY A 84 -13.31 -9.28 7.68
N GLN A 85 -12.21 -9.97 7.43
CA GLN A 85 -11.87 -11.18 8.17
C GLN A 85 -11.08 -10.85 9.45
N ASN A 86 -11.27 -11.61 10.52
CA ASN A 86 -10.60 -11.40 11.81
C ASN A 86 -9.06 -11.42 11.74
N TRP A 87 -8.50 -12.02 10.70
CA TRP A 87 -7.06 -12.10 10.48
C TRP A 87 -6.51 -11.03 9.50
N ALA A 88 -7.37 -10.14 9.00
CA ALA A 88 -6.97 -9.05 8.11
C ALA A 88 -5.80 -8.20 8.65
N PRO A 89 -5.72 -7.87 9.97
CA PRO A 89 -4.60 -7.11 10.53
C PRO A 89 -3.23 -7.78 10.47
N PHE A 90 -3.17 -9.07 10.13
CA PHE A 90 -1.91 -9.82 9.97
C PHE A 90 -1.41 -9.84 8.52
N VAL A 91 -2.19 -9.32 7.57
CA VAL A 91 -1.81 -9.29 6.16
C VAL A 91 -1.13 -7.95 5.84
N PRO A 92 0.16 -7.94 5.47
CA PRO A 92 0.94 -6.71 5.33
C PRO A 92 0.35 -5.72 4.31
N TRP A 93 -0.33 -6.19 3.28
CA TRP A 93 -0.92 -5.34 2.24
C TRP A 93 -2.29 -4.77 2.61
N VAL A 94 -3.00 -5.37 3.59
CA VAL A 94 -4.27 -4.87 4.12
C VAL A 94 -4.03 -3.87 5.25
N CYS A 95 -2.98 -4.09 6.07
CA CYS A 95 -2.63 -3.24 7.21
C CYS A 95 -2.60 -1.73 6.91
N PRO A 96 -1.99 -1.25 5.80
CA PRO A 96 -1.94 0.18 5.50
C PRO A 96 -3.31 0.83 5.41
N TYR A 97 -4.27 0.16 4.80
CA TYR A 97 -5.64 0.64 4.71
C TYR A 97 -6.32 0.66 6.08
N LEU A 98 -6.28 -0.45 6.83
CA LEU A 98 -6.91 -0.56 8.16
C LEU A 98 -6.37 0.48 9.14
N ILE A 99 -5.08 0.78 9.09
CA ILE A 99 -4.44 1.79 9.93
C ILE A 99 -4.90 3.20 9.52
N ALA A 100 -4.91 3.49 8.22
CA ALA A 100 -5.23 4.81 7.72
C ALA A 100 -6.73 5.14 7.86
N SER A 101 -7.62 4.17 7.67
CA SER A 101 -9.07 4.34 7.89
C SER A 101 -9.44 4.42 9.38
N GLY A 102 -8.59 3.90 10.27
CA GLY A 102 -8.88 3.75 11.69
C GLY A 102 -9.70 2.51 12.04
N GLU A 103 -10.09 1.71 11.06
CA GLU A 103 -10.89 0.49 11.22
C GLU A 103 -10.15 -0.62 11.98
N ILE A 104 -8.82 -0.49 12.11
CA ILE A 104 -8.02 -1.43 12.90
C ILE A 104 -8.49 -1.53 14.37
N ALA A 105 -9.15 -0.50 14.89
CA ALA A 105 -9.70 -0.48 16.24
C ALA A 105 -10.90 -1.45 16.43
N GLU A 106 -11.53 -1.86 15.33
CA GLU A 106 -12.62 -2.83 15.33
C GLU A 106 -12.12 -4.28 15.46
N TYR A 107 -10.83 -4.48 15.23
CA TYR A 107 -10.20 -5.79 15.37
C TYR A 107 -9.59 -5.97 16.76
N SER A 108 -9.54 -7.20 17.23
CA SER A 108 -8.92 -7.55 18.53
C SER A 108 -7.40 -7.36 18.55
N THR A 109 -6.79 -7.03 17.41
CA THR A 109 -5.34 -6.92 17.23
C THR A 109 -4.87 -5.49 17.53
N SER A 110 -3.77 -5.37 18.26
CA SER A 110 -3.16 -4.07 18.53
C SER A 110 -2.58 -3.45 17.25
N ILE A 111 -2.80 -2.16 17.05
CA ILE A 111 -2.23 -1.37 15.95
C ILE A 111 -0.70 -1.52 15.85
N THR A 112 -0.03 -1.69 16.99
CA THR A 112 1.42 -1.91 17.06
C THR A 112 1.87 -3.17 16.33
N VAL A 113 1.06 -4.23 16.38
CA VAL A 113 1.34 -5.49 15.68
C VAL A 113 1.32 -5.27 14.17
N SER A 114 0.33 -4.54 13.66
CA SER A 114 0.23 -4.26 12.23
C SER A 114 1.37 -3.36 11.72
N TYR A 115 1.81 -2.38 12.52
CA TYR A 115 3.05 -1.63 12.19
C TYR A 115 4.29 -2.53 12.19
N GLY A 116 4.39 -3.44 13.17
CA GLY A 116 5.47 -4.42 13.21
C GLY A 116 5.51 -5.30 11.97
N ILE A 117 4.37 -5.74 11.47
CA ILE A 117 4.24 -6.54 10.24
C ILE A 117 4.69 -5.74 9.01
N ILE A 118 4.27 -4.48 8.88
CA ILE A 118 4.69 -3.60 7.79
C ILE A 118 6.21 -3.43 7.79
N LEU A 119 6.80 -3.11 8.96
CA LEU A 119 8.24 -2.94 9.12
C LEU A 119 9.00 -4.24 8.84
N ALA A 120 8.52 -5.36 9.36
CA ALA A 120 9.14 -6.67 9.09
C ALA A 120 9.13 -6.99 7.59
N THR A 121 8.01 -6.76 6.90
CA THR A 121 7.89 -6.97 5.45
C THR A 121 8.87 -6.08 4.68
N PHE A 122 8.99 -4.81 5.09
CA PHE A 122 9.92 -3.86 4.49
C PHE A 122 11.37 -4.31 4.65
N VAL A 123 11.78 -4.64 5.88
CA VAL A 123 13.15 -5.06 6.18
C VAL A 123 13.51 -6.34 5.46
N ILE A 124 12.61 -7.34 5.48
CA ILE A 124 12.82 -8.62 4.79
C ILE A 124 13.01 -8.37 3.28
N GLY A 125 12.15 -7.58 2.66
CA GLY A 125 12.25 -7.25 1.24
C GLY A 125 13.57 -6.55 0.88
N LEU A 126 14.03 -5.60 1.72
CA LEU A 126 15.30 -4.91 1.52
C LEU A 126 16.50 -5.84 1.70
N VAL A 127 16.51 -6.65 2.76
CA VAL A 127 17.61 -7.59 3.05
C VAL A 127 17.76 -8.60 1.91
N ILE A 128 16.66 -9.18 1.45
CA ILE A 128 16.70 -10.15 0.34
C ILE A 128 17.19 -9.46 -0.94
N SER A 129 16.73 -8.25 -1.25
CA SER A 129 17.17 -7.48 -2.41
C SER A 129 18.67 -7.17 -2.33
N TYR A 130 19.16 -6.76 -1.15
CA TYR A 130 20.56 -6.46 -0.94
C TYR A 130 21.47 -7.69 -1.09
N ILE A 131 21.08 -8.82 -0.49
CA ILE A 131 21.83 -10.09 -0.61
C ILE A 131 21.89 -10.55 -2.06
N TYR A 132 20.79 -10.42 -2.80
CA TYR A 132 20.75 -10.78 -4.21
C TYR A 132 21.68 -9.90 -5.04
N PHE A 133 21.65 -8.59 -4.83
CA PHE A 133 22.51 -7.63 -5.53
C PHE A 133 23.99 -7.92 -5.31
N THR A 134 24.39 -8.12 -4.06
CA THR A 134 25.80 -8.38 -3.71
C THR A 134 26.33 -9.70 -4.24
N LYS A 135 25.47 -10.71 -4.43
CA LYS A 135 25.87 -12.00 -5.01
C LYS A 135 25.92 -12.00 -6.53
N THR A 136 25.13 -11.17 -7.19
CA THR A 136 25.05 -11.11 -8.65
C THR A 136 26.16 -10.22 -9.22
N ASP A 137 26.51 -9.14 -8.54
CA ASP A 137 27.63 -8.25 -8.98
C ASP A 137 29.01 -8.87 -8.83
N VAL A 138 29.16 -9.94 -8.02
CA VAL A 138 30.44 -10.67 -7.88
C VAL A 138 30.70 -11.67 -9.04
N ALA A 139 29.72 -11.88 -9.91
CA ALA A 139 29.78 -12.82 -11.05
C ALA A 139 30.13 -12.13 -12.39
N LEU A 140 30.48 -10.83 -12.38
CA LEU A 140 31.02 -10.08 -13.50
C LEU A 140 32.50 -9.83 -13.29
#